data_da46b9c076305a30e1213b2e84a7427e
#
_entry.id   da46b9c076305a30e1213b2e84a7427e
#
_cell.length_a   1.000
_cell.length_b   1.000
_cell.length_c   1.000
_cell.angle_alpha   90.00
_cell.angle_beta   90.00
_cell.angle_gamma   90.00
#
_symmetry.space_group_name_H-M   'P 1'
#
loop_
_entity.id
_entity.type
_entity.pdbx_description
1 polymer ?
#
loop_
_entity_poly.entity_id
_entity_poly.type
_entity_poly.pdbx_seq_one_letter_code
_entity_poly.pdbx_strand_id
1 'polypeptide(L)'
;MPNCLMCNRALPPCLTLKQIFSFHPHESPIICEKCRQTFRWIEKETACPGCSRPQKASTICMDCEKWQARLPSEYVSHEAFFYYDAALKEWLQRYKFQGDTRFAQIMSATIQTFLKKSPDAVVVPIPVSEASYAKRGFNQCEELLRIASVPYENWLINISLEKKQSEKKRQERLKTAQPFQLAPTFNKDITSVILFDDVYTTGRTLMHA
;
A
#
# COMPACT_ATOMS: atom_id res chain seq x y z
N MET A 1 3.20 -24.12 -18.87
CA MET A 1 3.43 -23.97 -17.42
C MET A 1 3.50 -22.49 -17.11
N PRO A 2 2.88 -21.99 -16.04
CA PRO A 2 3.02 -20.60 -15.66
C PRO A 2 4.45 -20.30 -15.20
N ASN A 3 4.91 -19.07 -15.45
CA ASN A 3 6.22 -18.61 -14.99
C ASN A 3 6.05 -17.67 -13.80
N CYS A 4 7.04 -17.67 -12.90
CA CYS A 4 7.13 -16.76 -11.77
C CYS A 4 7.18 -15.30 -12.27
N LEU A 5 6.26 -14.43 -11.83
CA LEU A 5 6.21 -13.03 -12.24
C LEU A 5 7.50 -12.27 -11.87
N MET A 6 8.17 -12.62 -10.76
CA MET A 6 9.38 -11.93 -10.33
C MET A 6 10.62 -12.35 -11.09
N CYS A 7 10.90 -13.64 -11.24
CA CYS A 7 12.17 -14.15 -11.80
C CYS A 7 12.02 -14.90 -13.13
N ASN A 8 10.81 -15.00 -13.66
CA ASN A 8 10.47 -15.67 -14.93
C ASN A 8 10.85 -17.18 -15.00
N ARG A 9 11.17 -17.84 -13.90
CA ARG A 9 11.39 -19.29 -13.86
C ARG A 9 10.05 -20.02 -13.95
N ALA A 10 10.04 -21.18 -14.61
CA ALA A 10 8.87 -22.04 -14.64
C ALA A 10 8.47 -22.42 -13.20
N LEU A 11 7.18 -22.31 -12.92
CA LEU A 11 6.61 -22.76 -11.66
C LEU A 11 6.27 -24.24 -11.76
N PRO A 12 6.71 -25.08 -10.79
CA PRO A 12 6.34 -26.47 -10.81
C PRO A 12 4.83 -26.63 -10.70
N PRO A 13 4.23 -27.64 -11.34
CA PRO A 13 2.83 -27.95 -11.14
C PRO A 13 2.62 -28.37 -9.68
N CYS A 14 2.03 -27.47 -8.89
CA CYS A 14 1.77 -27.69 -7.47
C CYS A 14 0.36 -28.29 -7.26
N LEU A 15 0.11 -29.49 -7.72
CA LEU A 15 -1.06 -30.24 -7.32
C LEU A 15 -0.67 -31.23 -6.22
N THR A 16 -1.06 -30.90 -5.00
CA THR A 16 -1.00 -31.88 -3.89
C THR A 16 -2.19 -32.82 -3.98
N LEU A 17 -2.05 -34.04 -3.44
CA LEU A 17 -3.17 -35.01 -3.39
C LEU A 17 -4.42 -34.38 -2.75
N LYS A 18 -4.26 -33.55 -1.70
CA LYS A 18 -5.38 -32.82 -1.08
C LYS A 18 -6.06 -31.86 -2.05
N GLN A 19 -5.33 -31.23 -2.94
CA GLN A 19 -5.88 -30.30 -3.94
C GLN A 19 -6.59 -31.02 -5.08
N ILE A 20 -6.12 -32.21 -5.46
CA ILE A 20 -6.79 -33.04 -6.48
C ILE A 20 -8.20 -33.48 -6.00
N PHE A 21 -8.36 -33.73 -4.71
CA PHE A 21 -9.64 -34.13 -4.10
C PHE A 21 -10.41 -32.95 -3.48
N SER A 22 -9.92 -31.71 -3.62
CA SER A 22 -10.59 -30.51 -3.15
C SER A 22 -11.58 -30.00 -4.21
N PHE A 23 -12.79 -29.69 -3.78
CA PHE A 23 -13.78 -29.00 -4.62
C PHE A 23 -13.52 -27.48 -4.74
N HIS A 24 -12.41 -26.99 -4.18
CA HIS A 24 -12.03 -25.58 -4.28
C HIS A 24 -11.17 -25.35 -5.52
N PRO A 25 -11.33 -24.21 -6.21
CA PRO A 25 -10.49 -23.86 -7.34
C PRO A 25 -9.02 -23.87 -6.94
N HIS A 26 -8.18 -24.50 -7.74
CA HIS A 26 -6.74 -24.49 -7.52
C HIS A 26 -6.16 -23.14 -7.97
N GLU A 27 -5.69 -22.36 -7.02
CA GLU A 27 -4.92 -21.16 -7.34
C GLU A 27 -3.47 -21.53 -7.61
N SER A 28 -3.05 -21.40 -8.87
CA SER A 28 -1.66 -21.60 -9.24
C SER A 28 -0.78 -20.51 -8.59
N PRO A 29 0.40 -20.86 -8.07
CA PRO A 29 1.29 -19.86 -7.50
C PRO A 29 1.71 -18.85 -8.58
N ILE A 30 1.71 -17.57 -8.21
CA ILE A 30 2.06 -16.45 -9.10
C ILE A 30 3.56 -16.19 -9.09
N ILE A 31 4.20 -16.45 -7.95
CA ILE A 31 5.65 -16.34 -7.74
C ILE A 31 6.20 -17.60 -7.10
N CYS A 32 7.46 -17.93 -7.39
CA CYS A 32 8.14 -19.05 -6.77
C CYS A 32 8.47 -18.76 -5.30
N GLU A 33 8.68 -19.82 -4.52
CA GLU A 33 8.96 -19.69 -3.08
C GLU A 33 10.22 -18.86 -2.80
N LYS A 34 11.28 -18.99 -3.62
CA LYS A 34 12.48 -18.15 -3.50
C LYS A 34 12.16 -16.65 -3.62
N CYS A 35 11.32 -16.27 -4.58
CA CYS A 35 10.92 -14.87 -4.72
C CYS A 35 9.98 -14.42 -3.58
N ARG A 36 9.13 -15.30 -3.08
CA ARG A 36 8.28 -14.99 -1.92
C ARG A 36 9.12 -14.67 -0.69
N GLN A 37 10.15 -15.43 -0.43
CA GLN A 37 11.07 -15.26 0.70
C GLN A 37 11.94 -14.00 0.60
N THR A 38 12.05 -13.36 -0.57
CA THR A 38 12.76 -12.07 -0.68
C THR A 38 11.99 -10.90 -0.10
N PHE A 39 10.67 -10.99 0.07
CA PHE A 39 9.86 -9.96 0.72
C PHE A 39 10.00 -10.08 2.24
N ARG A 40 10.78 -9.20 2.83
CA ARG A 40 11.05 -9.21 4.28
C ARG A 40 9.92 -8.54 5.04
N TRP A 41 9.32 -9.28 5.96
CA TRP A 41 8.30 -8.75 6.86
C TRP A 41 8.92 -7.82 7.90
N ILE A 42 8.18 -6.77 8.26
CA ILE A 42 8.56 -5.89 9.37
C ILE A 42 8.27 -6.62 10.69
N GLU A 43 9.28 -6.69 11.54
CA GLU A 43 9.17 -7.26 12.89
C GLU A 43 8.53 -6.22 13.82
N LYS A 44 7.29 -6.49 14.24
CA LYS A 44 6.50 -5.54 15.06
C LYS A 44 7.16 -5.25 16.42
N GLU A 45 7.88 -6.24 16.95
CA GLU A 45 8.55 -6.19 18.25
C GLU A 45 9.65 -5.14 18.31
N THR A 46 10.26 -4.81 17.19
CA THR A 46 11.32 -3.81 17.07
C THR A 46 10.90 -2.57 16.31
N ALA A 47 9.78 -2.62 15.59
CA ALA A 47 9.29 -1.51 14.79
C ALA A 47 8.75 -0.35 15.64
N CYS A 48 8.72 0.85 15.06
CA CYS A 48 8.04 1.99 15.68
C CYS A 48 6.54 1.70 15.87
N PRO A 49 5.99 1.81 17.08
CA PRO A 49 4.58 1.52 17.32
C PRO A 49 3.61 2.50 16.63
N GLY A 50 4.09 3.68 16.23
CA GLY A 50 3.25 4.67 15.53
C GLY A 50 3.20 4.50 14.02
N CYS A 51 4.28 4.03 13.37
CA CYS A 51 4.32 3.95 11.90
C CYS A 51 4.92 2.67 11.32
N SER A 52 5.20 1.68 12.15
CA SER A 52 5.83 0.41 11.76
C SER A 52 7.22 0.57 11.10
N ARG A 53 7.87 1.74 11.24
CA ARG A 53 9.23 1.91 10.72
C ARG A 53 10.17 0.93 11.41
N PRO A 54 10.93 0.13 10.66
CA PRO A 54 11.95 -0.76 11.22
C PRO A 54 13.04 0.02 11.97
N GLN A 55 13.36 -0.40 13.18
CA GLN A 55 14.40 0.18 14.02
C GLN A 55 14.93 -0.86 15.02
N LYS A 56 15.83 -0.47 15.94
CA LYS A 56 16.47 -1.40 16.87
C LYS A 56 15.61 -1.73 18.10
N ALA A 57 14.68 -0.85 18.45
CA ALA A 57 13.81 -1.00 19.63
C ALA A 57 12.43 -0.43 19.34
N SER A 58 11.39 -0.98 19.97
CA SER A 58 10.00 -0.52 19.82
C SER A 58 9.76 0.79 20.58
N THR A 59 10.24 1.88 19.99
CA THR A 59 10.07 3.26 20.49
C THR A 59 9.42 4.12 19.42
N ILE A 60 8.79 5.22 19.82
CA ILE A 60 8.26 6.20 18.86
C ILE A 60 9.43 6.85 18.12
N CYS A 61 9.36 6.89 16.79
CA CYS A 61 10.39 7.52 15.97
C CYS A 61 10.18 9.05 15.87
N MET A 62 11.26 9.78 15.56
CA MET A 62 11.23 11.25 15.45
C MET A 62 10.15 11.81 14.51
N ASP A 63 9.81 11.08 13.44
CA ASP A 63 8.75 11.53 12.52
C ASP A 63 7.38 11.40 13.16
N CYS A 64 7.13 10.32 13.91
CA CYS A 64 5.90 10.14 14.67
C CYS A 64 5.76 11.17 15.80
N GLU A 65 6.85 11.48 16.53
CA GLU A 65 6.84 12.55 17.54
C GLU A 65 6.43 13.89 16.93
N LYS A 66 6.98 14.23 15.77
CA LYS A 66 6.62 15.47 15.05
C LYS A 66 5.16 15.50 14.63
N TRP A 67 4.61 14.35 14.19
CA TRP A 67 3.20 14.27 13.81
C TRP A 67 2.28 14.33 15.02
N GLN A 68 2.58 13.64 16.11
CA GLN A 68 1.84 13.73 17.37
C GLN A 68 1.81 15.16 17.94
N ALA A 69 2.91 15.89 17.83
CA ALA A 69 2.97 17.29 18.24
C ALA A 69 2.12 18.22 17.37
N ARG A 70 1.87 17.86 16.10
CA ARG A 70 1.03 18.65 15.17
C ARG A 70 -0.45 18.29 15.23
N LEU A 71 -0.78 17.05 15.54
CA LEU A 71 -2.13 16.49 15.56
C LEU A 71 -2.39 15.81 16.92
N PRO A 72 -2.35 16.54 18.03
CA PRO A 72 -2.38 15.95 19.37
C PRO A 72 -3.72 15.30 19.74
N SER A 73 -4.81 15.69 19.07
CA SER A 73 -6.17 15.18 19.32
C SER A 73 -6.55 14.00 18.43
N GLU A 74 -5.74 13.68 17.44
CA GLU A 74 -6.07 12.66 16.45
C GLU A 74 -5.26 11.38 16.70
N TYR A 75 -5.98 10.27 16.87
CA TYR A 75 -5.35 8.97 16.95
C TYR A 75 -5.24 8.36 15.55
N VAL A 76 -4.03 8.37 15.01
CA VAL A 76 -3.70 7.70 13.75
C VAL A 76 -2.67 6.63 14.03
N SER A 77 -3.04 5.36 13.86
CA SER A 77 -2.09 4.25 13.85
C SER A 77 -1.78 3.86 12.41
N HIS A 78 -0.53 3.55 12.13
CA HIS A 78 -0.10 3.09 10.81
C HIS A 78 0.54 1.70 10.91
N GLU A 79 0.20 0.84 9.97
CA GLU A 79 0.79 -0.49 9.87
C GLU A 79 1.37 -0.70 8.47
N ALA A 80 2.64 -1.11 8.42
CA ALA A 80 3.32 -1.51 7.19
C ALA A 80 3.70 -3.00 7.27
N PHE A 81 3.72 -3.67 6.11
CA PHE A 81 3.98 -5.11 6.05
C PHE A 81 5.44 -5.44 5.80
N PHE A 82 6.05 -4.77 4.83
CA PHE A 82 7.33 -5.14 4.29
C PHE A 82 8.37 -4.04 4.44
N TYR A 83 9.61 -4.44 4.61
CA TYR A 83 10.74 -3.54 4.44
C TYR A 83 10.78 -2.96 3.04
N TYR A 84 11.07 -1.67 2.92
CA TYR A 84 11.34 -1.04 1.64
C TYR A 84 12.80 -1.33 1.22
N ASP A 85 13.03 -2.56 0.78
CA ASP A 85 14.32 -3.06 0.33
C ASP A 85 14.37 -3.26 -1.20
N ALA A 86 15.41 -3.94 -1.70
CA ALA A 86 15.59 -4.18 -3.13
C ALA A 86 14.43 -4.98 -3.75
N ALA A 87 13.88 -5.97 -3.03
CA ALA A 87 12.78 -6.80 -3.52
C ALA A 87 11.48 -6.01 -3.66
N LEU A 88 11.12 -5.25 -2.63
CA LEU A 88 9.91 -4.41 -2.67
C LEU A 88 10.06 -3.29 -3.70
N LYS A 89 11.25 -2.70 -3.83
CA LYS A 89 11.54 -1.67 -4.83
C LYS A 89 11.40 -2.21 -6.26
N GLU A 90 11.91 -3.42 -6.54
CA GLU A 90 11.77 -4.08 -7.84
C GLU A 90 10.29 -4.35 -8.15
N TRP A 91 9.55 -4.91 -7.19
CA TRP A 91 8.12 -5.15 -7.32
C TRP A 91 7.36 -3.85 -7.65
N LEU A 92 7.58 -2.76 -6.89
CA LEU A 92 6.98 -1.45 -7.13
C LEU A 92 7.34 -0.88 -8.51
N GLN A 93 8.58 -1.07 -8.95
CA GLN A 93 9.02 -0.57 -10.25
C GLN A 93 8.24 -1.23 -11.38
N ARG A 94 8.05 -2.55 -11.33
CA ARG A 94 7.28 -3.28 -12.34
C ARG A 94 5.80 -2.94 -12.27
N TYR A 95 5.24 -2.94 -11.09
CA TYR A 95 3.84 -2.65 -10.85
C TYR A 95 3.48 -1.20 -11.21
N LYS A 96 4.16 -0.24 -10.59
CA LYS A 96 3.79 1.18 -10.60
C LYS A 96 4.34 1.94 -11.82
N PHE A 97 5.56 1.61 -12.27
CA PHE A 97 6.24 2.39 -13.31
C PHE A 97 6.27 1.70 -14.67
N GLN A 98 6.25 0.38 -14.72
CA GLN A 98 6.07 -0.36 -15.98
C GLN A 98 4.60 -0.66 -16.28
N GLY A 99 3.70 -0.45 -15.30
CA GLY A 99 2.27 -0.61 -15.48
C GLY A 99 1.80 -2.07 -15.54
N ASP A 100 2.61 -3.01 -15.08
CA ASP A 100 2.21 -4.42 -15.07
C ASP A 100 1.32 -4.73 -13.86
N THR A 101 0.02 -4.56 -14.05
CA THR A 101 -0.99 -4.76 -13.00
C THR A 101 -1.06 -6.20 -12.47
N ARG A 102 -0.52 -7.19 -13.20
CA ARG A 102 -0.44 -8.59 -12.72
C ARG A 102 0.34 -8.69 -11.42
N PHE A 103 1.30 -7.79 -11.20
CA PHE A 103 2.08 -7.72 -9.96
C PHE A 103 1.25 -7.43 -8.72
N ALA A 104 0.05 -6.83 -8.85
CA ALA A 104 -0.87 -6.64 -7.74
C ALA A 104 -1.28 -7.97 -7.08
N GLN A 105 -1.38 -9.04 -7.87
CA GLN A 105 -1.75 -10.37 -7.37
C GLN A 105 -0.77 -10.91 -6.31
N ILE A 106 0.51 -10.49 -6.37
CA ILE A 106 1.53 -10.92 -5.41
C ILE A 106 1.18 -10.49 -3.97
N MET A 107 0.53 -9.33 -3.83
CA MET A 107 0.18 -8.74 -2.54
C MET A 107 -1.27 -9.04 -2.11
N SER A 108 -2.11 -9.61 -2.98
CA SER A 108 -3.54 -9.76 -2.76
C SER A 108 -3.88 -10.51 -1.47
N ALA A 109 -3.28 -11.68 -1.23
CA ALA A 109 -3.52 -12.48 -0.03
C ALA A 109 -3.10 -11.76 1.26
N THR A 110 -1.99 -11.02 1.22
CA THR A 110 -1.52 -10.20 2.34
C THR A 110 -2.52 -9.10 2.68
N ILE A 111 -2.95 -8.36 1.67
CA ILE A 111 -3.92 -7.26 1.80
C ILE A 111 -5.25 -7.79 2.36
N GLN A 112 -5.78 -8.87 1.79
CA GLN A 112 -7.02 -9.50 2.28
C GLN A 112 -6.91 -9.92 3.74
N THR A 113 -5.83 -10.64 4.09
CA THR A 113 -5.65 -11.16 5.45
C THR A 113 -5.57 -10.03 6.48
N PHE A 114 -4.94 -8.93 6.09
CA PHE A 114 -4.81 -7.79 6.97
C PHE A 114 -6.14 -7.06 7.16
N LEU A 115 -6.82 -6.70 6.06
CA LEU A 115 -8.04 -5.90 6.13
C LEU A 115 -9.23 -6.66 6.73
N LYS A 116 -9.23 -8.00 6.67
CA LYS A 116 -10.20 -8.83 7.40
C LYS A 116 -10.16 -8.69 8.92
N LYS A 117 -9.08 -8.11 9.49
CA LYS A 117 -8.99 -7.87 10.95
C LYS A 117 -9.84 -6.70 11.42
N SER A 118 -10.27 -5.84 10.50
CA SER A 118 -11.09 -4.66 10.79
C SER A 118 -12.31 -4.64 9.85
N PRO A 119 -13.25 -5.57 10.02
CA PRO A 119 -14.36 -5.76 9.08
C PRO A 119 -15.33 -4.57 9.04
N ASP A 120 -15.39 -3.80 10.11
CA ASP A 120 -16.31 -2.65 10.23
C ASP A 120 -15.69 -1.33 9.72
N ALA A 121 -14.40 -1.35 9.35
CA ALA A 121 -13.74 -0.16 8.84
C ALA A 121 -13.94 -0.03 7.32
N VAL A 122 -14.24 1.18 6.88
CA VAL A 122 -14.27 1.52 5.44
C VAL A 122 -12.86 1.73 4.93
N VAL A 123 -12.50 1.03 3.87
CA VAL A 123 -11.18 1.18 3.24
C VAL A 123 -11.23 2.30 2.20
N VAL A 124 -10.32 3.24 2.32
CA VAL A 124 -10.22 4.41 1.42
C VAL A 124 -8.83 4.43 0.79
N PRO A 125 -8.69 4.17 -0.51
CA PRO A 125 -7.42 4.25 -1.21
C PRO A 125 -6.96 5.70 -1.35
N ILE A 126 -5.66 5.93 -1.20
CA ILE A 126 -5.06 7.25 -1.47
C ILE A 126 -5.13 7.54 -2.98
N PRO A 127 -5.77 8.65 -3.39
CA PRO A 127 -5.88 9.00 -4.80
C PRO A 127 -4.55 9.54 -5.36
N VAL A 128 -4.25 9.18 -6.59
CA VAL A 128 -3.12 9.74 -7.34
C VAL A 128 -3.49 11.09 -7.95
N SER A 129 -2.50 11.92 -8.29
CA SER A 129 -2.75 13.15 -9.05
C SER A 129 -3.22 12.83 -10.47
N GLU A 130 -3.94 13.76 -11.12
CA GLU A 130 -4.39 13.61 -12.52
C GLU A 130 -3.22 13.32 -13.47
N ALA A 131 -2.10 14.02 -13.29
CA ALA A 131 -0.91 13.80 -14.12
C ALA A 131 -0.28 12.42 -13.89
N SER A 132 -0.30 11.92 -12.65
CA SER A 132 0.14 10.56 -12.34
C SER A 132 -0.81 9.52 -12.92
N TYR A 133 -2.11 9.78 -12.87
CA TYR A 133 -3.11 8.91 -13.49
C TYR A 133 -2.97 8.88 -15.02
N ALA A 134 -2.85 10.05 -15.66
CA ALA A 134 -2.65 10.15 -17.11
C ALA A 134 -1.39 9.39 -17.58
N LYS A 135 -0.32 9.40 -16.76
CA LYS A 135 0.93 8.69 -17.08
C LYS A 135 0.83 7.18 -16.91
N ARG A 136 0.09 6.70 -15.88
CA ARG A 136 0.04 5.27 -15.49
C ARG A 136 -1.18 4.55 -16.04
N GLY A 137 -2.29 5.26 -16.24
CA GLY A 137 -3.58 4.70 -16.63
C GLY A 137 -4.40 4.13 -15.47
N PHE A 138 -3.88 4.12 -14.23
CA PHE A 138 -4.58 3.57 -13.06
C PHE A 138 -4.10 4.18 -11.73
N ASN A 139 -4.94 4.08 -10.70
CA ASN A 139 -4.55 4.30 -9.32
C ASN A 139 -4.02 2.99 -8.72
N GLN A 140 -2.76 3.00 -8.28
CA GLN A 140 -2.10 1.81 -7.74
C GLN A 140 -2.78 1.26 -6.49
N CYS A 141 -3.33 2.12 -5.63
CA CYS A 141 -3.99 1.70 -4.41
C CYS A 141 -5.35 1.03 -4.70
N GLU A 142 -6.15 1.62 -5.59
CA GLU A 142 -7.42 1.03 -6.04
C GLU A 142 -7.20 -0.32 -6.72
N GLU A 143 -6.21 -0.42 -7.60
CA GLU A 143 -5.94 -1.66 -8.33
C GLU A 143 -5.48 -2.79 -7.38
N LEU A 144 -4.67 -2.48 -6.36
CA LEU A 144 -4.30 -3.45 -5.32
C LEU A 144 -5.54 -3.96 -4.57
N LEU A 145 -6.44 -3.07 -4.16
CA LEU A 145 -7.68 -3.43 -3.46
C LEU A 145 -8.63 -4.23 -4.37
N ARG A 146 -8.77 -3.82 -5.63
CA ARG A 146 -9.61 -4.50 -6.63
C ARG A 146 -9.14 -5.94 -6.85
N ILE A 147 -7.84 -6.15 -7.06
CA ILE A 147 -7.25 -7.49 -7.26
C ILE A 147 -7.34 -8.33 -5.99
N ALA A 148 -7.22 -7.68 -4.82
CA ALA A 148 -7.43 -8.34 -3.53
C ALA A 148 -8.90 -8.61 -3.21
N SER A 149 -9.85 -8.23 -4.07
CA SER A 149 -11.30 -8.35 -3.83
C SER A 149 -11.74 -7.72 -2.50
N VAL A 150 -11.12 -6.57 -2.15
CA VAL A 150 -11.47 -5.78 -0.97
C VAL A 150 -12.38 -4.64 -1.41
N PRO A 151 -13.58 -4.50 -0.83
CA PRO A 151 -14.43 -3.34 -1.08
C PRO A 151 -13.76 -2.07 -0.55
N TYR A 152 -13.94 -0.96 -1.26
CA TYR A 152 -13.39 0.34 -0.88
C TYR A 152 -14.29 1.48 -1.35
N GLU A 153 -14.08 2.66 -0.75
CA GLU A 153 -14.80 3.89 -1.09
C GLU A 153 -13.82 4.99 -1.51
N ASN A 154 -14.14 5.71 -2.58
CA ASN A 154 -13.34 6.82 -3.10
C ASN A 154 -13.78 8.14 -2.43
N TRP A 155 -13.43 8.32 -1.15
CA TRP A 155 -13.81 9.50 -0.37
C TRP A 155 -12.79 10.63 -0.42
N LEU A 156 -11.65 10.41 -1.06
CA LEU A 156 -10.62 11.42 -1.23
C LEU A 156 -10.45 11.80 -2.70
N ILE A 157 -10.26 13.07 -2.95
CA ILE A 157 -9.91 13.65 -4.26
C ILE A 157 -8.55 14.29 -4.15
N ASN A 158 -7.63 13.98 -5.05
CA ASN A 158 -6.33 14.63 -5.11
C ASN A 158 -6.44 15.91 -5.94
N ILE A 159 -6.33 17.06 -5.28
CA ILE A 159 -6.41 18.39 -5.88
C ILE A 159 -5.03 19.03 -6.13
N SER A 160 -3.95 18.25 -5.98
CA SER A 160 -2.60 18.77 -6.19
C SER A 160 -2.38 19.14 -7.67
N LEU A 161 -2.18 20.42 -7.92
CA LEU A 161 -1.69 20.90 -9.22
C LEU A 161 -0.20 20.55 -9.32
N GLU A 162 0.16 19.63 -10.19
CA GLU A 162 1.56 19.37 -10.54
C GLU A 162 2.12 20.55 -11.34
N LYS A 163 2.57 21.60 -10.64
CA LYS A 163 3.53 22.53 -11.25
C LYS A 163 4.82 21.74 -11.48
N LYS A 164 5.34 21.81 -12.73
CA LYS A 164 6.58 21.15 -13.14
C LYS A 164 7.63 21.21 -12.02
N GLN A 165 8.05 20.05 -11.53
CA GLN A 165 8.95 19.91 -10.36
C GLN A 165 10.35 20.54 -10.57
N SER A 166 10.66 21.02 -11.76
CA SER A 166 11.94 21.65 -12.12
C SER A 166 12.16 23.03 -11.51
N GLU A 167 11.12 23.73 -11.02
CA GLU A 167 11.22 25.13 -10.61
C GLU A 167 11.06 25.41 -9.11
N LYS A 168 10.75 24.42 -8.27
CA LYS A 168 10.55 24.66 -6.83
C LYS A 168 11.80 24.39 -6.00
N LYS A 169 12.34 25.45 -5.38
CA LYS A 169 13.38 25.38 -4.35
C LYS A 169 12.92 24.53 -3.15
N ARG A 170 13.86 23.80 -2.50
CA ARG A 170 13.62 22.87 -1.37
C ARG A 170 12.74 23.45 -0.25
N GLN A 171 12.75 24.76 -0.03
CA GLN A 171 11.96 25.45 1.00
C GLN A 171 10.47 25.59 0.65
N GLU A 172 10.10 25.64 -0.64
CA GLU A 172 8.71 25.69 -1.06
C GLU A 172 7.98 24.34 -0.95
N ARG A 173 8.74 23.24 -0.94
CA ARG A 173 8.18 21.88 -0.70
C ARG A 173 7.68 21.71 0.73
N LEU A 174 8.15 22.49 1.69
CA LEU A 174 7.71 22.46 3.09
C LEU A 174 6.38 23.19 3.32
N LYS A 175 5.97 24.05 2.39
CA LYS A 175 4.70 24.82 2.41
C LYS A 175 3.66 24.27 1.44
N THR A 176 3.73 22.98 1.07
CA THR A 176 2.74 22.40 0.15
C THR A 176 1.38 22.41 0.81
N ALA A 177 0.40 23.06 0.17
CA ALA A 177 -1.00 23.05 0.54
C ALA A 177 -1.51 21.60 0.66
N GLN A 178 -2.56 21.42 1.46
CA GLN A 178 -3.30 20.17 1.59
C GLN A 178 -3.61 19.61 0.19
N PRO A 179 -3.09 18.41 -0.17
CA PRO A 179 -3.27 17.88 -1.52
C PRO A 179 -4.59 17.14 -1.71
N PHE A 180 -5.34 16.87 -0.63
CA PHE A 180 -6.57 16.09 -0.66
C PHE A 180 -7.78 16.90 -0.23
N GLN A 181 -8.93 16.55 -0.78
CA GLN A 181 -10.24 17.06 -0.44
C GLN A 181 -11.19 15.88 -0.28
N LEU A 182 -12.15 16.00 0.64
CA LEU A 182 -13.23 15.02 0.77
C LEU A 182 -14.14 15.05 -0.45
N ALA A 183 -14.47 13.87 -0.96
CA ALA A 183 -15.44 13.73 -2.02
C ALA A 183 -16.87 14.03 -1.52
N PRO A 184 -17.79 14.47 -2.39
CA PRO A 184 -19.19 14.68 -2.01
C PRO A 184 -19.89 13.41 -1.51
N THR A 185 -19.36 12.24 -1.85
CA THR A 185 -19.87 10.92 -1.43
C THR A 185 -19.42 10.52 -0.03
N PHE A 186 -18.61 11.34 0.65
CA PHE A 186 -18.13 11.04 2.00
C PHE A 186 -19.30 10.92 2.98
N ASN A 187 -19.33 9.78 3.70
CA ASN A 187 -20.33 9.55 4.75
C ASN A 187 -19.76 9.92 6.12
N LYS A 188 -20.38 10.91 6.79
CA LYS A 188 -19.96 11.41 8.10
C LYS A 188 -20.33 10.48 9.27
N ASP A 189 -21.22 9.51 9.05
CA ASP A 189 -21.70 8.60 10.10
C ASP A 189 -20.75 7.40 10.33
N ILE A 190 -19.69 7.33 9.57
CA ILE A 190 -18.67 6.27 9.68
C ILE A 190 -17.73 6.57 10.85
N THR A 191 -17.50 5.55 11.67
CA THR A 191 -16.66 5.65 12.88
C THR A 191 -15.23 5.15 12.70
N SER A 192 -14.97 4.39 11.64
CA SER A 192 -13.64 3.80 11.40
C SER A 192 -13.30 3.79 9.92
N VAL A 193 -12.12 4.32 9.59
CA VAL A 193 -11.59 4.39 8.23
C VAL A 193 -10.17 3.84 8.20
N ILE A 194 -9.86 3.07 7.18
CA ILE A 194 -8.49 2.63 6.87
C ILE A 194 -8.04 3.33 5.60
N LEU A 195 -7.10 4.26 5.73
CA LEU A 195 -6.42 4.86 4.58
C LEU A 195 -5.40 3.86 4.02
N PHE A 196 -5.52 3.52 2.74
CA PHE A 196 -4.66 2.54 2.09
C PHE A 196 -3.72 3.21 1.09
N ASP A 197 -2.39 3.02 1.32
CA ASP A 197 -1.32 3.55 0.44
C ASP A 197 -0.33 2.42 0.08
N ASP A 198 0.41 2.58 -1.00
CA ASP A 198 1.39 1.59 -1.48
C ASP A 198 2.75 1.71 -0.76
N VAL A 199 3.16 2.91 -0.36
CA VAL A 199 4.47 3.15 0.29
C VAL A 199 4.39 4.24 1.35
N TYR A 200 4.73 3.89 2.57
CA TYR A 200 4.94 4.85 3.64
C TYR A 200 6.40 5.31 3.69
N THR A 201 6.63 6.63 3.73
CA THR A 201 7.97 7.23 3.87
C THR A 201 8.08 8.10 5.11
N THR A 202 7.49 9.28 5.11
CA THR A 202 7.49 10.25 6.20
C THR A 202 6.12 10.42 6.86
N GLY A 203 5.14 9.69 6.39
CA GLY A 203 3.74 9.81 6.82
C GLY A 203 2.99 10.98 6.19
N ARG A 204 3.67 11.84 5.43
CA ARG A 204 3.07 13.06 4.93
C ARG A 204 1.79 12.83 4.13
N THR A 205 1.78 11.85 3.23
CA THR A 205 0.60 11.50 2.42
C THR A 205 -0.58 11.14 3.32
N LEU A 206 -0.38 10.20 4.24
CA LEU A 206 -1.45 9.71 5.13
C LEU A 206 -1.91 10.77 6.14
N MET A 207 -1.01 11.62 6.63
CA MET A 207 -1.37 12.66 7.60
C MET A 207 -2.03 13.90 6.95
N HIS A 208 -2.05 13.98 5.64
CA HIS A 208 -2.80 14.96 4.87
C HIS A 208 -4.12 14.40 4.30
N ALA A 209 -4.30 13.10 4.29
CA ALA A 209 -5.53 12.43 3.85
C ALA A 209 -6.55 12.32 4.97
#